data_277e1eb05a181f399ac5b66a3c7fbf0f
#
_entry.id   277e1eb05a181f399ac5b66a3c7fbf0f
#
_cell.length_a   1.000
_cell.length_b   1.000
_cell.length_c   1.000
_cell.angle_alpha   90.00
_cell.angle_beta   90.00
_cell.angle_gamma   90.00
#
_symmetry.space_group_name_H-M   'P 1'
#
loop_
_entity.id
_entity.type
_entity.pdbx_description
1 polymer ?
#
loop_
_entity_poly.entity_id
_entity_poly.type
_entity_poly.pdbx_seq_one_letter_code
_entity_poly.pdbx_strand_id
1 'polypeptide(L)'
;GCGEVEVHLGDARNLNFINDESIDLICTHPPYSNIIKYSENIPGDLSHCDIKDFYKEMEKVSSECYRVLKKNKFCAILIGDTRKKGHMVPIGFNIMDIFLKTGFKLKEIVIKEQHNCSSTGYWRNQSIKYNFLLIAHEYLLIFKK
;
A
#
# COMPACT_ATOMS: atom_id res chain seq x y z
N GLY A 1 -1.10 -1.82 -30.55
CA GLY A 1 -1.45 -3.20 -30.27
C GLY A 1 -2.22 -3.33 -28.99
N CYS A 2 -3.34 -4.05 -28.98
CA CYS A 2 -4.03 -4.42 -27.75
C CYS A 2 -3.19 -5.51 -27.08
N GLY A 3 -2.73 -5.27 -25.84
CA GLY A 3 -2.07 -6.30 -25.05
C GLY A 3 -3.09 -7.36 -24.59
N GLU A 4 -2.61 -8.55 -24.30
CA GLU A 4 -3.41 -9.60 -23.64
C GLU A 4 -3.59 -9.23 -22.17
N VAL A 5 -4.79 -9.45 -21.63
CA VAL A 5 -5.13 -9.21 -20.23
C VAL A 5 -5.57 -10.52 -19.62
N GLU A 6 -4.90 -10.93 -18.56
CA GLU A 6 -5.30 -12.05 -17.72
C GLU A 6 -5.74 -11.55 -16.35
N VAL A 7 -6.83 -12.08 -15.83
CA VAL A 7 -7.35 -11.73 -14.50
C VAL A 7 -7.36 -12.98 -13.63
N HIS A 8 -6.64 -12.92 -12.52
CA HIS A 8 -6.57 -14.01 -11.55
C HIS A 8 -7.16 -13.58 -10.21
N LEU A 9 -7.98 -14.44 -9.63
CA LEU A 9 -8.37 -14.32 -8.23
C LEU A 9 -7.28 -14.97 -7.38
N GLY A 10 -6.63 -14.20 -6.53
CA GLY A 10 -5.51 -14.69 -5.71
C GLY A 10 -5.24 -13.81 -4.50
N ASP A 11 -4.34 -14.30 -3.67
CA ASP A 11 -3.84 -13.61 -2.49
C ASP A 11 -2.41 -13.12 -2.76
N ALA A 12 -2.15 -11.82 -2.64
CA ALA A 12 -0.84 -11.23 -2.88
C ALA A 12 0.27 -11.71 -1.92
N ARG A 13 -0.13 -12.37 -0.82
CA ARG A 13 0.80 -13.04 0.12
C ARG A 13 1.32 -14.38 -0.40
N ASN A 14 0.71 -14.90 -1.45
CA ASN A 14 1.06 -16.18 -2.07
C ASN A 14 0.75 -16.14 -3.58
N LEU A 15 1.74 -15.76 -4.37
CA LEU A 15 1.65 -15.67 -5.83
C LEU A 15 2.26 -16.91 -6.51
N ASN A 16 2.03 -18.10 -5.97
CA ASN A 16 2.63 -19.35 -6.44
C ASN A 16 2.29 -19.73 -7.89
N PHE A 17 1.23 -19.13 -8.44
CA PHE A 17 0.86 -19.25 -9.87
C PHE A 17 1.70 -18.36 -10.80
N ILE A 18 2.53 -17.47 -10.24
CA ILE A 18 3.46 -16.59 -10.98
C ILE A 18 4.88 -17.12 -10.78
N ASN A 19 5.60 -17.35 -11.88
CA ASN A 19 6.98 -17.81 -11.84
C ASN A 19 7.92 -16.76 -11.24
N ASP A 20 9.02 -17.21 -10.67
CA ASP A 20 10.09 -16.33 -10.20
C ASP A 20 10.63 -15.48 -11.35
N GLU A 21 10.97 -14.23 -11.07
CA GLU A 21 11.60 -13.31 -12.00
C GLU A 21 10.90 -13.25 -13.38
N SER A 22 9.56 -13.27 -13.39
CA SER A 22 8.74 -13.25 -14.61
C SER A 22 8.05 -11.90 -14.87
N ILE A 23 7.90 -11.06 -13.85
CA ILE A 23 7.16 -9.78 -13.91
C ILE A 23 8.10 -8.61 -14.19
N ASP A 24 7.72 -7.73 -15.11
CA ASP A 24 8.49 -6.54 -15.48
C ASP A 24 8.14 -5.30 -14.66
N LEU A 25 6.91 -5.21 -14.14
CA LEU A 25 6.45 -4.09 -13.33
C LEU A 25 5.35 -4.56 -12.37
N ILE A 26 5.45 -4.15 -11.13
CA ILE A 26 4.38 -4.28 -10.14
C ILE A 26 3.85 -2.89 -9.81
N CYS A 27 2.54 -2.71 -9.90
CA CYS A 27 1.83 -1.53 -9.41
C CYS A 27 0.72 -2.00 -8.49
N THR A 28 0.71 -1.54 -7.24
CA THR A 28 -0.29 -1.95 -6.27
C THR A 28 -0.70 -0.82 -5.33
N HIS A 29 -1.93 -0.89 -4.86
CA HIS A 29 -2.49 -0.07 -3.80
C HIS A 29 -3.12 -1.01 -2.77
N PRO A 30 -2.34 -1.49 -1.80
CA PRO A 30 -2.85 -2.45 -0.84
C PRO A 30 -3.95 -1.85 0.03
N PRO A 31 -4.98 -2.64 0.39
CA PRO A 31 -5.95 -2.20 1.38
C PRO A 31 -5.25 -2.12 2.73
N TYR A 32 -5.23 -0.94 3.34
CA TYR A 32 -4.60 -0.75 4.63
C TYR A 32 -5.61 -0.55 5.76
N SER A 33 -5.28 -1.19 6.84
CA SER A 33 -5.97 -1.39 8.11
C SER A 33 -7.03 -0.33 8.45
N ASN A 34 -8.29 -0.78 8.57
CA ASN A 34 -9.43 -0.06 9.19
C ASN A 34 -9.77 1.34 8.62
N ILE A 35 -9.21 1.75 7.50
CA ILE A 35 -9.45 3.06 6.88
C ILE A 35 -10.62 2.95 5.90
N ILE A 36 -10.64 1.90 5.09
CA ILE A 36 -11.73 1.57 4.18
C ILE A 36 -11.98 0.07 4.29
N LYS A 37 -13.17 -0.33 4.70
CA LYS A 37 -13.60 -1.72 4.64
C LYS A 37 -13.97 -2.06 3.20
N TYR A 38 -13.19 -2.92 2.58
CA TYR A 38 -13.42 -3.34 1.19
C TYR A 38 -14.42 -4.49 1.08
N SER A 39 -14.60 -5.27 2.17
CA SER A 39 -15.56 -6.37 2.22
C SER A 39 -16.15 -6.52 3.61
N GLU A 40 -17.35 -7.07 3.71
CA GLU A 40 -17.97 -7.37 5.00
C GLU A 40 -17.63 -8.77 5.53
N ASN A 41 -17.25 -9.73 4.66
CA ASN A 41 -17.14 -11.13 5.03
C ASN A 41 -16.10 -11.95 4.25
N ILE A 42 -15.02 -11.35 3.72
CA ILE A 42 -13.97 -12.13 3.06
C ILE A 42 -12.86 -12.48 4.05
N PRO A 43 -12.65 -13.77 4.40
CA PRO A 43 -11.55 -14.19 5.25
C PRO A 43 -10.21 -13.80 4.62
N GLY A 44 -9.35 -13.13 5.39
CA GLY A 44 -8.03 -12.71 4.92
C GLY A 44 -7.97 -11.30 4.30
N ASP A 45 -9.08 -10.56 4.24
CA ASP A 45 -9.05 -9.15 3.87
C ASP A 45 -8.26 -8.33 4.89
N LEU A 46 -7.13 -7.76 4.46
CA LEU A 46 -6.21 -6.98 5.30
C LEU A 46 -6.84 -5.69 5.83
N SER A 47 -7.95 -5.23 5.24
CA SER A 47 -8.67 -4.04 5.72
C SER A 47 -9.30 -4.23 7.10
N HIS A 48 -9.44 -5.47 7.58
CA HIS A 48 -9.96 -5.80 8.91
C HIS A 48 -8.88 -6.07 9.97
N CYS A 49 -7.61 -6.11 9.58
CA CYS A 49 -6.50 -6.39 10.48
C CYS A 49 -6.17 -5.21 11.40
N ASP A 50 -5.70 -5.49 12.63
CA ASP A 50 -4.98 -4.46 13.39
C ASP A 50 -3.70 -4.07 12.64
N ILE A 51 -3.23 -2.85 12.87
CA ILE A 51 -2.10 -2.26 12.12
C ILE A 51 -0.82 -3.12 12.22
N LYS A 52 -0.60 -3.78 13.36
CA LYS A 52 0.55 -4.66 13.55
C LYS A 52 0.47 -5.93 12.71
N ASP A 53 -0.71 -6.50 12.60
CA ASP A 53 -0.95 -7.69 11.78
C ASP A 53 -0.91 -7.33 10.29
N PHE A 54 -1.42 -6.16 9.92
CA PHE A 54 -1.25 -5.63 8.56
C PHE A 54 0.22 -5.57 8.15
N TYR A 55 1.13 -5.08 9.01
CA TYR A 55 2.56 -5.04 8.67
C TYR A 55 3.17 -6.43 8.48
N LYS A 56 2.82 -7.41 9.33
CA LYS A 56 3.27 -8.80 9.16
C LYS A 56 2.79 -9.41 7.83
N GLU A 57 1.55 -9.11 7.45
CA GLU A 57 1.02 -9.59 6.18
C GLU A 57 1.71 -8.89 4.99
N MET A 58 2.04 -7.61 5.11
CA MET A 58 2.79 -6.88 4.10
C MET A 58 4.25 -7.36 3.95
N GLU A 59 4.86 -7.94 4.98
CA GLU A 59 6.15 -8.63 4.85
C GLU A 59 6.08 -9.82 3.89
N LYS A 60 4.99 -10.60 3.94
CA LYS A 60 4.75 -11.71 3.00
C LYS A 60 4.52 -11.18 1.59
N VAL A 61 3.68 -10.14 1.44
CA VAL A 61 3.44 -9.48 0.14
C VAL A 61 4.74 -8.96 -0.46
N SER A 62 5.57 -8.30 0.35
CA SER A 62 6.85 -7.78 -0.10
C SER A 62 7.79 -8.89 -0.59
N SER A 63 7.83 -10.02 0.12
CA SER A 63 8.63 -11.19 -0.26
C SER A 63 8.18 -11.78 -1.60
N GLU A 64 6.86 -11.92 -1.81
CA GLU A 64 6.31 -12.40 -3.08
C GLU A 64 6.56 -11.42 -4.23
N CYS A 65 6.36 -10.12 -3.99
CA CYS A 65 6.69 -9.09 -4.98
C CYS A 65 8.17 -9.16 -5.38
N TYR A 66 9.07 -9.36 -4.41
CA TYR A 66 10.49 -9.49 -4.68
C TYR A 66 10.80 -10.75 -5.48
N ARG A 67 10.17 -11.88 -5.15
CA ARG A 67 10.36 -13.16 -5.85
C ARG A 67 9.97 -13.06 -7.31
N VAL A 68 8.74 -12.59 -7.59
CA VAL A 68 8.18 -12.61 -8.96
C VAL A 68 8.75 -11.50 -9.86
N LEU A 69 9.23 -10.40 -9.29
CA LEU A 69 9.78 -9.30 -10.06
C LEU A 69 11.15 -9.64 -10.65
N LYS A 70 11.37 -9.39 -11.93
CA LYS A 70 12.68 -9.54 -12.59
C LYS A 70 13.72 -8.60 -11.98
N LYS A 71 14.98 -8.98 -12.05
CA LYS A 71 16.12 -8.13 -11.67
C LYS A 71 16.11 -6.79 -12.44
N ASN A 72 16.49 -5.73 -11.75
CA ASN A 72 16.52 -4.36 -12.28
C ASN A 72 15.16 -3.79 -12.70
N LYS A 73 14.05 -4.41 -12.31
CA LYS A 73 12.70 -3.94 -12.56
C LYS A 73 12.10 -3.24 -11.34
N PHE A 74 10.90 -2.68 -11.48
CA PHE A 74 10.32 -1.75 -10.51
C PHE A 74 9.04 -2.28 -9.88
N CYS A 75 8.89 -1.96 -8.61
CA CYS A 75 7.66 -2.15 -7.85
C CYS A 75 7.19 -0.78 -7.34
N ALA A 76 5.99 -0.38 -7.71
CA ALA A 76 5.38 0.88 -7.31
C ALA A 76 4.21 0.62 -6.36
N ILE A 77 4.22 1.25 -5.19
CA ILE A 77 3.21 1.08 -4.15
C ILE A 77 2.61 2.44 -3.83
N LEU A 78 1.30 2.58 -4.06
CA LEU A 78 0.55 3.72 -3.58
C LEU A 78 0.06 3.44 -2.17
N ILE A 79 0.39 4.30 -1.21
CA ILE A 79 0.04 4.12 0.20
C ILE A 79 -0.11 5.47 0.90
N GLY A 80 -1.08 5.58 1.79
CA GLY A 80 -1.28 6.76 2.61
C GLY A 80 -1.07 6.47 4.09
N ASP A 81 -1.02 7.54 4.86
CA ASP A 81 -0.98 7.49 6.32
C ASP A 81 -2.39 7.67 6.91
N THR A 82 -2.54 7.36 8.17
CA THR A 82 -3.78 7.60 8.91
C THR A 82 -3.52 8.25 10.26
N ARG A 83 -4.61 8.55 10.96
CA ARG A 83 -4.57 9.09 12.31
C ARG A 83 -5.38 8.21 13.25
N LYS A 84 -4.80 7.85 14.39
CA LYS A 84 -5.46 7.08 15.44
C LYS A 84 -5.24 7.75 16.80
N LYS A 85 -6.33 8.01 17.53
CA LYS A 85 -6.27 8.66 18.87
C LYS A 85 -5.47 9.97 18.87
N GLY A 86 -5.64 10.82 17.85
CA GLY A 86 -4.95 12.10 17.73
C GLY A 86 -3.52 12.06 17.17
N HIS A 87 -2.91 10.89 17.03
CA HIS A 87 -1.53 10.73 16.55
C HIS A 87 -1.48 10.17 15.12
N MET A 88 -0.47 10.59 14.37
CA MET A 88 -0.17 10.02 13.06
C MET A 88 0.24 8.55 13.19
N VAL A 89 -0.27 7.72 12.29
CA VAL A 89 0.19 6.37 12.08
C VAL A 89 0.91 6.36 10.73
N PRO A 90 2.24 6.32 10.71
CA PRO A 90 3.05 6.50 9.49
C PRO A 90 3.12 5.18 8.70
N ILE A 91 2.00 4.81 8.06
CA ILE A 91 1.89 3.54 7.32
C ILE A 91 2.87 3.52 6.15
N GLY A 92 2.95 4.63 5.40
CA GLY A 92 3.85 4.73 4.25
C GLY A 92 5.31 4.47 4.60
N PHE A 93 5.79 5.04 5.72
CA PHE A 93 7.16 4.84 6.20
C PHE A 93 7.42 3.40 6.66
N ASN A 94 6.45 2.77 7.34
CA ASN A 94 6.59 1.37 7.77
C ASN A 94 6.59 0.42 6.57
N ILE A 95 5.75 0.65 5.57
CA ILE A 95 5.75 -0.12 4.33
C ILE A 95 7.08 0.07 3.58
N MET A 96 7.59 1.29 3.52
CA MET A 96 8.91 1.54 2.94
C MET A 96 10.00 0.70 3.62
N ASP A 97 10.03 0.69 4.94
CA ASP A 97 11.02 -0.08 5.72
C ASP A 97 10.88 -1.60 5.48
N ILE A 98 9.66 -2.12 5.41
CA ILE A 98 9.40 -3.53 5.09
C ILE A 98 9.99 -3.90 3.73
N PHE A 99 9.74 -3.10 2.69
CA PHE A 99 10.26 -3.37 1.37
C PHE A 99 11.78 -3.23 1.29
N LEU A 100 12.37 -2.27 1.97
CA LEU A 100 13.84 -2.15 2.08
C LEU A 100 14.46 -3.38 2.77
N LYS A 101 13.86 -3.88 3.84
CA LYS A 101 14.32 -5.09 4.56
C LYS A 101 14.20 -6.36 3.72
N THR A 102 13.24 -6.42 2.80
CA THR A 102 13.09 -7.55 1.86
C THR A 102 14.22 -7.59 0.81
N GLY A 103 14.91 -6.46 0.58
CA GLY A 103 16.03 -6.34 -0.36
C GLY A 103 15.80 -5.37 -1.51
N PHE A 104 14.64 -4.75 -1.59
CA PHE A 104 14.40 -3.68 -2.55
C PHE A 104 15.27 -2.44 -2.23
N LYS A 105 15.54 -1.65 -3.26
CA LYS A 105 16.16 -0.34 -3.13
C LYS A 105 15.13 0.74 -3.44
N LEU A 106 14.95 1.69 -2.54
CA LEU A 106 14.07 2.84 -2.80
C LEU A 106 14.68 3.69 -3.93
N LYS A 107 13.92 3.85 -5.00
CA LYS A 107 14.35 4.65 -6.17
C LYS A 107 13.79 6.07 -6.10
N GLU A 108 12.48 6.20 -5.87
CA GLU A 108 11.80 7.50 -5.84
C GLU A 108 10.66 7.49 -4.81
N ILE A 109 10.32 8.67 -4.32
CA ILE A 109 9.08 8.94 -3.58
C ILE A 109 8.34 10.05 -4.33
N VAL A 110 7.14 9.75 -4.80
CA VAL A 110 6.25 10.73 -5.42
C VAL A 110 5.12 11.04 -4.44
N ILE A 111 4.86 12.31 -4.22
CA ILE A 111 3.73 12.77 -3.41
C ILE A 111 2.53 12.97 -4.32
N LYS A 112 1.48 12.22 -4.08
CA LYS A 112 0.19 12.39 -4.73
C LYS A 112 -0.70 13.25 -3.84
N GLU A 113 -0.97 14.48 -4.26
CA GLU A 113 -1.94 15.34 -3.57
C GLU A 113 -3.37 14.84 -3.78
N GLN A 114 -4.16 14.96 -2.71
CA GLN A 114 -5.60 14.65 -2.73
C GLN A 114 -6.39 15.95 -2.68
N HIS A 115 -7.16 16.21 -3.73
CA HIS A 115 -8.03 17.38 -3.84
C HIS A 115 -9.50 16.98 -3.84
N ASN A 116 -10.34 17.83 -3.23
CA ASN A 116 -11.80 17.75 -3.32
C ASN A 116 -12.42 16.39 -2.92
N CYS A 117 -11.87 15.73 -1.90
CA CYS A 117 -12.49 14.53 -1.35
C CYS A 117 -13.85 14.89 -0.72
N SER A 118 -14.85 14.04 -0.87
CA SER A 118 -16.22 14.24 -0.37
C SER A 118 -16.30 14.55 1.12
N SER A 119 -15.37 14.05 1.91
CA SER A 119 -15.27 14.26 3.36
C SER A 119 -14.40 15.45 3.77
N THR A 120 -13.86 16.22 2.83
CA THR A 120 -12.92 17.32 3.13
C THR A 120 -13.55 18.38 4.06
N GLY A 121 -14.79 18.75 3.83
CA GLY A 121 -15.49 19.74 4.68
C GLY A 121 -15.64 19.29 6.12
N TYR A 122 -16.03 18.04 6.34
CA TYR A 122 -16.12 17.46 7.68
C TYR A 122 -14.76 17.45 8.38
N TRP A 123 -13.73 16.94 7.74
CA TRP A 123 -12.39 16.85 8.33
C TRP A 123 -11.75 18.22 8.57
N ARG A 124 -12.03 19.21 7.73
CA ARG A 124 -11.60 20.59 7.95
C ARG A 124 -12.16 21.15 9.27
N ASN A 125 -13.45 20.95 9.54
CA ASN A 125 -14.05 21.38 10.79
C ASN A 125 -13.45 20.65 12.00
N GLN A 126 -13.20 19.34 11.87
CA GLN A 126 -12.56 18.55 12.92
C GLN A 126 -11.11 19.01 13.18
N SER A 127 -10.38 19.34 12.13
CA SER A 127 -8.98 19.79 12.24
C SER A 127 -8.87 21.10 13.04
N ILE A 128 -9.80 22.04 12.82
CA ILE A 128 -9.87 23.28 13.57
C ILE A 128 -10.24 22.99 15.04
N LYS A 129 -11.29 22.18 15.25
CA LYS A 129 -11.79 21.85 16.59
C LYS A 129 -10.76 21.15 17.47
N TYR A 130 -9.97 20.23 16.89
CA TYR A 130 -9.04 19.38 17.62
C TYR A 130 -7.56 19.68 17.33
N ASN A 131 -7.29 20.80 16.66
CA ASN A 131 -5.94 21.33 16.38
C ASN A 131 -5.01 20.28 15.73
N PHE A 132 -5.35 19.79 14.53
CA PHE A 132 -4.49 18.93 13.75
C PHE A 132 -4.48 19.31 12.26
N LEU A 133 -3.42 18.95 11.55
CA LEU A 133 -3.32 19.16 10.11
C LEU A 133 -4.03 18.02 9.35
N LEU A 134 -4.68 18.37 8.24
CA LEU A 134 -5.26 17.36 7.35
C LEU A 134 -4.17 16.50 6.69
N ILE A 135 -4.46 15.22 6.52
CA ILE A 135 -3.67 14.36 5.65
C ILE A 135 -4.28 14.49 4.25
N ALA A 136 -3.61 15.21 3.37
CA ALA A 136 -4.07 15.53 2.03
C ALA A 136 -3.15 14.95 0.95
N HIS A 137 -2.48 13.86 1.24
CA HIS A 137 -1.53 13.23 0.32
C HIS A 137 -1.43 11.73 0.56
N GLU A 138 -0.95 11.05 -0.47
CA GLU A 138 -0.48 9.67 -0.45
C GLU A 138 0.93 9.63 -1.02
N TYR A 139 1.67 8.57 -0.72
CA TYR A 139 3.00 8.32 -1.28
C TYR A 139 2.88 7.29 -2.40
N LEU A 140 3.49 7.57 -3.54
CA LEU A 140 3.83 6.54 -4.51
C LEU A 140 5.31 6.19 -4.29
N LEU A 141 5.56 5.08 -3.61
CA LEU A 141 6.88 4.56 -3.33
C LEU A 141 7.34 3.70 -4.51
N ILE A 142 8.43 4.06 -5.15
CA ILE A 142 8.98 3.35 -6.29
C ILE A 142 10.27 2.65 -5.87
N PHE A 143 10.22 1.33 -5.89
CA PHE A 143 11.34 0.47 -5.54
C PHE A 143 11.93 -0.19 -6.78
N LYS A 144 13.22 -0.52 -6.69
CA LYS A 144 13.95 -1.32 -7.68
C LYS A 144 14.47 -2.60 -7.01
N LYS A 145 14.29 -3.74 -7.69
CA LYS A 145 14.95 -5.01 -7.35
C LYS A 145 16.37 -5.06 -7.84
#